data_efc72687501bca07a81a2646c9fd8e34
#
_entry.id   efc72687501bca07a81a2646c9fd8e34
#
_cell.length_a   1.000
_cell.length_b   1.000
_cell.length_c   1.000
_cell.angle_alpha   90.00
_cell.angle_beta   90.00
_cell.angle_gamma   90.00
#
_symmetry.space_group_name_H-M   'P 1'
#
loop_
_entity.id
_entity.type
_entity.pdbx_description
1 polymer ?
#
loop_
_entity_poly.entity_id
_entity_poly.type
_entity_poly.pdbx_seq_one_letter_code
_entity_poly.pdbx_strand_id
1 'polypeptide(L)'
;MKRKIGRLCMVLGAVLILCAAGLLGYNRWDAARAEKASQEVLGELEQTMQKTITEHQQENETAAPQPVLDPTQEMTTVEVEGRDYIGVLSIPAVERELPVMAQWSYAGLKIAPGRYSGTTYGDDLVICGHNYAMHFSPIKWLAIGSSV
;
A
#
# COMPACT_ATOMS: atom_id res chain seq x y z
N MET A 1 2.47 -39.54 39.65
CA MET A 1 2.77 -39.19 38.26
C MET A 1 1.72 -38.28 37.60
N LYS A 2 0.42 -38.58 37.65
CA LYS A 2 -0.67 -37.80 37.01
C LYS A 2 -0.73 -36.32 37.37
N ARG A 3 -0.48 -35.91 38.61
CA ARG A 3 -0.47 -34.48 39.04
C ARG A 3 0.68 -33.67 38.47
N LYS A 4 1.84 -34.27 38.19
CA LYS A 4 2.99 -33.58 37.58
C LYS A 4 2.74 -33.30 36.09
N ILE A 5 2.12 -34.27 35.40
CA ILE A 5 1.73 -34.12 33.97
C ILE A 5 0.69 -33.04 33.81
N GLY A 6 -0.34 -32.96 34.69
CA GLY A 6 -1.34 -31.89 34.61
C GLY A 6 -0.77 -30.49 34.81
N ARG A 7 0.19 -30.34 35.75
CA ARG A 7 0.90 -29.03 35.90
C ARG A 7 1.74 -28.67 34.70
N LEU A 8 2.43 -29.65 34.11
CA LEU A 8 3.22 -29.42 32.89
C LEU A 8 2.34 -28.98 31.71
N CYS A 9 1.20 -29.63 31.51
CA CYS A 9 0.22 -29.26 30.50
C CYS A 9 -0.34 -27.84 30.72
N MET A 10 -0.62 -27.47 31.98
CA MET A 10 -1.09 -26.13 32.32
C MET A 10 -0.05 -25.06 32.01
N VAL A 11 1.21 -25.28 32.38
CA VAL A 11 2.31 -24.36 32.09
C VAL A 11 2.52 -24.24 30.58
N LEU A 12 2.51 -25.35 29.86
CA LEU A 12 2.65 -25.33 28.40
C LEU A 12 1.51 -24.56 27.73
N GLY A 13 0.27 -24.76 28.16
CA GLY A 13 -0.90 -24.03 27.69
C GLY A 13 -0.79 -22.52 27.96
N ALA A 14 -0.34 -22.14 29.15
CA ALA A 14 -0.13 -20.73 29.49
C ALA A 14 0.97 -20.07 28.60
N VAL A 15 2.07 -20.78 28.36
CA VAL A 15 3.14 -20.30 27.45
C VAL A 15 2.60 -20.12 26.03
N LEU A 16 1.83 -21.05 25.51
CA LEU A 16 1.23 -20.95 24.16
C LEU A 16 0.29 -19.74 24.05
N ILE A 17 -0.53 -19.49 25.08
CA ILE A 17 -1.42 -18.32 25.11
C ILE A 17 -0.61 -17.02 25.11
N LEU A 18 0.46 -16.94 25.91
CA LEU A 18 1.34 -15.76 25.93
C LEU A 18 2.05 -15.53 24.59
N CYS A 19 2.53 -16.60 23.95
CA CYS A 19 3.11 -16.51 22.61
C CYS A 19 2.07 -16.02 21.58
N ALA A 20 0.87 -16.53 21.61
CA ALA A 20 -0.21 -16.11 20.71
C ALA A 20 -0.57 -14.63 20.92
N ALA A 21 -0.69 -14.18 22.18
CA ALA A 21 -0.94 -12.79 22.52
C ALA A 21 0.21 -11.87 22.07
N GLY A 22 1.45 -12.32 22.22
CA GLY A 22 2.64 -11.60 21.75
C GLY A 22 2.66 -11.44 20.23
N LEU A 23 2.32 -12.50 19.49
CA LEU A 23 2.21 -12.45 18.02
C LEU A 23 1.10 -11.50 17.56
N LEU A 24 -0.06 -11.52 18.22
CA LEU A 24 -1.16 -10.62 17.91
C LEU A 24 -0.77 -9.16 18.16
N GLY A 25 -0.09 -8.87 19.27
CA GLY A 25 0.43 -7.55 19.59
C GLY A 25 1.45 -7.08 18.56
N TYR A 26 2.39 -7.93 18.18
CA TYR A 26 3.39 -7.64 17.16
C TYR A 26 2.75 -7.34 15.79
N ASN A 27 1.80 -8.17 15.35
CA ASN A 27 1.12 -7.95 14.06
C ASN A 27 0.33 -6.64 14.04
N ARG A 28 -0.32 -6.27 15.15
CA ARG A 28 -1.03 -4.99 15.24
C ARG A 28 -0.08 -3.80 15.22
N TRP A 29 1.04 -3.91 15.91
CA TRP A 29 2.06 -2.86 15.91
C TRP A 29 2.69 -2.69 14.53
N ASP A 30 3.02 -3.78 13.82
CA ASP A 30 3.58 -3.74 12.47
C ASP A 30 2.59 -3.12 11.47
N ALA A 31 1.31 -3.47 11.55
CA ALA A 31 0.25 -2.87 10.73
C ALA A 31 0.07 -1.37 11.00
N ALA A 32 0.07 -0.93 12.25
CA ALA A 32 -0.04 0.48 12.61
C ALA A 32 1.17 1.32 12.17
N ARG A 33 2.36 0.71 12.19
CA ARG A 33 3.56 1.34 11.66
C ARG A 33 3.51 1.52 10.15
N ALA A 34 3.01 0.51 9.44
CA ALA A 34 2.82 0.56 7.99
C ALA A 34 1.78 1.62 7.59
N GLU A 35 0.68 1.73 8.32
CA GLU A 35 -0.33 2.77 8.13
C GLU A 35 0.27 4.17 8.24
N LYS A 36 1.01 4.42 9.32
CA LYS A 36 1.63 5.74 9.53
C LYS A 36 2.60 6.10 8.41
N ALA A 37 3.47 5.17 8.02
CA ALA A 37 4.41 5.38 6.94
C ALA A 37 3.71 5.63 5.59
N SER A 38 2.62 4.92 5.30
CA SER A 38 1.83 5.11 4.07
C SER A 38 1.17 6.49 4.03
N GLN A 39 0.60 6.95 5.15
CA GLN A 39 -0.05 8.27 5.23
C GLN A 39 0.96 9.42 5.12
N GLU A 40 2.15 9.27 5.70
CA GLU A 40 3.21 10.25 5.60
C GLU A 40 3.66 10.44 4.14
N VAL A 41 3.91 9.35 3.45
CA VAL A 41 4.23 9.34 2.01
C VAL A 41 3.09 9.90 1.16
N LEU A 42 1.83 9.54 1.47
CA LEU A 42 0.66 10.05 0.74
C LEU A 42 0.60 11.57 0.80
N GLY A 43 0.77 12.16 1.99
CA GLY A 43 0.75 13.61 2.17
C GLY A 43 1.86 14.33 1.39
N GLU A 44 3.08 13.77 1.34
CA GLU A 44 4.19 14.34 0.57
C GLU A 44 3.98 14.18 -0.95
N LEU A 45 3.46 13.02 -1.37
CA LEU A 45 3.15 12.74 -2.77
C LEU A 45 2.09 13.70 -3.31
N GLU A 46 1.01 13.92 -2.59
CA GLU A 46 -0.04 14.88 -2.96
C GLU A 46 0.50 16.30 -3.09
N GLN A 47 1.32 16.75 -2.15
CA GLN A 47 1.95 18.07 -2.23
C GLN A 47 2.87 18.22 -3.45
N THR A 48 3.64 17.19 -3.76
CA THR A 48 4.56 17.20 -4.90
C THR A 48 3.80 17.17 -6.23
N MET A 49 2.76 16.33 -6.31
CA MET A 49 1.89 16.28 -7.49
C MET A 49 1.17 17.61 -7.71
N GLN A 50 0.67 18.26 -6.66
CA GLN A 50 0.03 19.58 -6.75
C GLN A 50 0.99 20.65 -7.26
N LYS A 51 2.25 20.64 -6.83
CA LYS A 51 3.28 21.55 -7.35
C LYS A 51 3.54 21.31 -8.84
N THR A 52 3.73 20.06 -9.23
CA THR A 52 3.99 19.69 -10.63
C THR A 52 2.83 20.07 -11.54
N ILE A 53 1.58 19.87 -11.11
CA ILE A 53 0.39 20.28 -11.86
C ILE A 53 0.34 21.81 -11.99
N THR A 54 0.64 22.55 -10.93
CA THR A 54 0.64 24.01 -10.94
C THR A 54 1.71 24.58 -11.85
N GLU A 55 2.91 23.98 -11.85
CA GLU A 55 4.01 24.36 -12.73
C GLU A 55 3.70 24.06 -14.21
N HIS A 56 3.10 22.91 -14.52
CA HIS A 56 2.70 22.57 -15.90
C HIS A 56 1.48 23.34 -16.39
N GLN A 57 0.57 23.77 -15.52
CA GLN A 57 -0.55 24.66 -15.92
C GLN A 57 -0.10 26.05 -16.29
N GLN A 58 1.00 26.55 -15.74
CA GLN A 58 1.59 27.84 -16.10
C GLN A 58 2.32 27.78 -17.44
N GLU A 59 2.76 26.61 -17.90
CA GLU A 59 3.49 26.43 -19.17
C GLU A 59 2.58 26.06 -20.36
N ASN A 60 1.35 25.62 -20.14
CA ASN A 60 0.45 25.07 -21.16
C ASN A 60 -0.87 25.87 -21.36
N GLU A 61 -0.79 27.17 -21.53
CA GLU A 61 -1.92 27.96 -22.08
C GLU A 61 -2.01 27.89 -23.63
N THR A 62 -1.32 26.94 -24.26
CA THR A 62 -1.41 26.69 -25.70
C THR A 62 -1.80 25.23 -25.94
N ALA A 63 -3.03 25.04 -26.42
CA ALA A 63 -3.63 23.75 -26.72
C ALA A 63 -2.69 22.81 -27.49
N ALA A 64 -2.19 21.78 -26.82
CA ALA A 64 -1.50 20.67 -27.45
C ALA A 64 -2.48 19.49 -27.59
N PRO A 65 -2.43 18.71 -28.70
CA PRO A 65 -3.24 17.51 -28.87
C PRO A 65 -2.92 16.51 -27.76
N GLN A 66 -3.95 15.78 -27.28
CA GLN A 66 -3.76 14.76 -26.28
C GLN A 66 -2.68 13.78 -26.76
N PRO A 67 -1.65 13.51 -25.97
CA PRO A 67 -0.60 12.59 -26.38
C PRO A 67 -1.23 11.21 -26.58
N VAL A 68 -0.99 10.60 -27.73
CA VAL A 68 -1.30 9.17 -27.95
C VAL A 68 -0.41 8.42 -26.95
N LEU A 69 -1.02 7.84 -25.93
CA LEU A 69 -0.30 7.09 -24.92
C LEU A 69 0.31 5.84 -25.59
N ASP A 70 1.62 5.75 -25.57
CA ASP A 70 2.35 4.57 -26.01
C ASP A 70 2.29 3.51 -24.91
N PRO A 71 1.69 2.33 -25.14
CA PRO A 71 1.64 1.27 -24.14
C PRO A 71 3.01 0.80 -23.64
N THR A 72 4.07 1.08 -24.39
CA THR A 72 5.45 0.71 -24.03
C THR A 72 6.19 1.81 -23.27
N GLN A 73 5.57 2.98 -23.10
CA GLN A 73 6.16 4.10 -22.39
C GLN A 73 6.31 3.76 -20.89
N GLU A 74 7.45 4.15 -20.32
CA GLU A 74 7.61 4.05 -18.87
C GLU A 74 6.70 5.05 -18.16
N MET A 75 6.11 4.61 -17.04
CA MET A 75 5.26 5.46 -16.23
C MET A 75 6.08 6.56 -15.57
N THR A 76 5.54 7.77 -15.57
CA THR A 76 6.12 8.89 -14.82
C THR A 76 6.16 8.57 -13.34
N THR A 77 7.28 8.86 -12.69
CA THR A 77 7.46 8.63 -11.25
C THR A 77 7.69 9.94 -10.52
N VAL A 78 7.30 9.94 -9.25
CA VAL A 78 7.60 11.01 -8.29
C VAL A 78 8.42 10.39 -7.16
N GLU A 79 9.58 10.96 -6.87
CA GLU A 79 10.42 10.50 -5.76
C GLU A 79 9.97 11.14 -4.44
N VAL A 80 9.70 10.28 -3.45
CA VAL A 80 9.40 10.68 -2.07
C VAL A 80 10.23 9.82 -1.13
N GLU A 81 10.98 10.42 -0.22
CA GLU A 81 11.86 9.74 0.75
C GLU A 81 12.81 8.70 0.11
N GLY A 82 13.36 8.99 -1.07
CA GLY A 82 14.27 8.09 -1.78
C GLY A 82 13.60 6.86 -2.39
N ARG A 83 12.29 6.94 -2.68
CA ARG A 83 11.51 5.90 -3.35
C ARG A 83 10.65 6.52 -4.44
N ASP A 84 10.56 5.83 -5.56
CA ASP A 84 9.75 6.24 -6.69
C ASP A 84 8.31 5.72 -6.56
N TYR A 85 7.35 6.62 -6.76
CA TYR A 85 5.92 6.34 -6.77
C TYR A 85 5.32 6.67 -8.13
N ILE A 86 4.35 5.87 -8.58
CA ILE A 86 3.66 6.04 -9.87
C ILE A 86 2.30 6.72 -9.71
N GLY A 87 1.82 6.94 -8.49
CA GLY A 87 0.55 7.60 -8.23
C GLY A 87 -0.11 7.13 -6.95
N VAL A 88 -1.41 7.39 -6.85
CA VAL A 88 -2.27 7.04 -5.72
C VAL A 88 -3.38 6.10 -6.19
N LEU A 89 -3.57 4.99 -5.50
CA LEU A 89 -4.69 4.08 -5.68
C LEU A 89 -5.83 4.50 -4.74
N SER A 90 -6.96 4.94 -5.30
CA SER A 90 -8.15 5.27 -4.53
C SER A 90 -9.17 4.14 -4.60
N ILE A 91 -9.68 3.71 -3.45
CA ILE A 91 -10.72 2.69 -3.31
C ILE A 91 -11.87 3.29 -2.47
N PRO A 92 -12.77 4.08 -3.08
CA PRO A 92 -13.77 4.86 -2.36
C PRO A 92 -14.71 4.00 -1.51
N ALA A 93 -15.06 2.81 -1.98
CA ALA A 93 -15.99 1.90 -1.29
C ALA A 93 -15.49 1.43 0.11
N VAL A 94 -14.21 1.56 0.37
CA VAL A 94 -13.58 1.24 1.68
C VAL A 94 -12.79 2.42 2.24
N GLU A 95 -12.98 3.61 1.68
CA GLU A 95 -12.35 4.87 2.10
C GLU A 95 -10.82 4.73 2.21
N ARG A 96 -10.18 4.21 1.16
CA ARG A 96 -8.72 4.04 1.11
C ARG A 96 -8.11 4.79 -0.04
N GLU A 97 -7.04 5.50 0.30
CA GLU A 97 -6.09 6.10 -0.63
C GLU A 97 -4.70 5.61 -0.26
N LEU A 98 -4.00 5.04 -1.23
CA LEU A 98 -2.74 4.36 -1.01
C LEU A 98 -1.73 4.82 -2.06
N PRO A 99 -0.55 5.32 -1.66
CA PRO A 99 0.51 5.60 -2.61
C PRO A 99 0.99 4.29 -3.23
N VAL A 100 1.30 4.29 -4.51
CA VAL A 100 1.75 3.10 -5.25
C VAL A 100 3.20 3.28 -5.68
N MET A 101 4.10 2.45 -5.15
CA MET A 101 5.51 2.46 -5.56
C MET A 101 5.69 2.01 -6.99
N ALA A 102 6.67 2.61 -7.69
CA ALA A 102 7.05 2.26 -9.06
C ALA A 102 7.51 0.80 -9.20
N GLN A 103 8.10 0.25 -8.14
CA GLN A 103 8.50 -1.15 -8.06
C GLN A 103 8.22 -1.70 -6.65
N TRP A 104 7.81 -2.96 -6.58
CA TRP A 104 7.58 -3.61 -5.32
C TRP A 104 8.87 -4.21 -4.73
N SER A 105 8.94 -4.29 -3.42
CA SER A 105 9.91 -5.09 -2.68
C SER A 105 9.30 -5.50 -1.34
N TYR A 106 9.77 -6.59 -0.73
CA TYR A 106 9.26 -7.00 0.59
C TYR A 106 9.42 -5.94 1.67
N ALA A 107 10.48 -5.14 1.61
CA ALA A 107 10.66 -4.01 2.52
C ALA A 107 9.71 -2.86 2.20
N GLY A 108 9.53 -2.55 0.91
CA GLY A 108 8.62 -1.51 0.44
C GLY A 108 7.17 -1.80 0.74
N LEU A 109 6.72 -3.05 0.55
CA LEU A 109 5.34 -3.45 0.84
C LEU A 109 4.92 -3.27 2.31
N LYS A 110 5.86 -3.08 3.23
CA LYS A 110 5.58 -2.66 4.61
C LYS A 110 5.23 -1.19 4.75
N ILE A 111 5.42 -0.39 3.71
CA ILE A 111 5.15 1.04 3.66
C ILE A 111 3.93 1.29 2.78
N ALA A 112 3.95 0.79 1.53
CA ALA A 112 2.91 1.03 0.55
C ALA A 112 2.79 -0.15 -0.43
N PRO A 113 1.64 -0.31 -1.13
CA PRO A 113 1.55 -1.16 -2.31
C PRO A 113 2.56 -0.77 -3.39
N GLY A 114 2.89 -1.68 -4.27
CA GLY A 114 3.83 -1.42 -5.35
C GLY A 114 3.41 -2.10 -6.65
N ARG A 115 3.89 -1.54 -7.76
CA ARG A 115 3.69 -2.14 -9.08
C ARG A 115 4.39 -3.49 -9.15
N TYR A 116 3.62 -4.51 -9.48
CA TYR A 116 4.15 -5.84 -9.75
C TYR A 116 4.54 -5.98 -11.23
N SER A 117 3.67 -5.54 -12.15
CA SER A 117 3.90 -5.55 -13.60
C SER A 117 2.92 -4.61 -14.32
N GLY A 118 3.13 -4.40 -15.61
CA GLY A 118 2.25 -3.63 -16.47
C GLY A 118 2.34 -2.12 -16.28
N THR A 119 1.49 -1.39 -17.00
CA THR A 119 1.40 0.07 -16.97
C THR A 119 -0.06 0.51 -17.06
N THR A 120 -0.35 1.75 -16.64
CA THR A 120 -1.66 2.37 -16.89
C THR A 120 -1.90 2.66 -18.37
N TYR A 121 -0.84 2.76 -19.16
CA TYR A 121 -0.92 3.03 -20.60
C TYR A 121 -1.30 1.79 -21.40
N GLY A 122 -0.94 0.59 -20.88
CA GLY A 122 -1.27 -0.69 -21.49
C GLY A 122 -2.56 -1.31 -20.97
N ASP A 123 -3.20 -0.67 -19.98
CA ASP A 123 -4.40 -1.20 -19.29
C ASP A 123 -4.16 -2.58 -18.65
N ASP A 124 -2.89 -2.84 -18.27
CA ASP A 124 -2.43 -4.12 -17.72
C ASP A 124 -1.68 -3.97 -16.37
N LEU A 125 -1.84 -2.82 -15.71
CA LEU A 125 -1.19 -2.54 -14.44
C LEU A 125 -1.63 -3.51 -13.35
N VAL A 126 -0.66 -4.23 -12.78
CA VAL A 126 -0.84 -5.12 -11.63
C VAL A 126 -0.15 -4.55 -10.40
N ILE A 127 -0.92 -4.33 -9.33
CA ILE A 127 -0.43 -3.82 -8.05
C ILE A 127 -0.47 -4.95 -7.02
N CYS A 128 0.61 -5.09 -6.25
CA CYS A 128 0.67 -5.98 -5.10
C CYS A 128 0.81 -5.20 -3.80
N GLY A 129 0.32 -5.77 -2.71
CA GLY A 129 0.38 -5.14 -1.40
C GLY A 129 0.22 -6.14 -0.26
N HIS A 130 0.57 -5.72 0.95
CA HIS A 130 0.32 -6.50 2.15
C HIS A 130 -1.17 -6.53 2.50
N ASN A 131 -1.61 -7.62 3.14
CA ASN A 131 -2.95 -7.76 3.71
C ASN A 131 -3.06 -7.06 5.08
N TYR A 132 -2.54 -5.84 5.18
CA TYR A 132 -2.76 -5.01 6.37
C TYR A 132 -4.16 -4.41 6.35
N ALA A 133 -4.70 -4.10 7.54
CA ALA A 133 -6.03 -3.51 7.69
C ALA A 133 -6.17 -2.17 6.94
N MET A 134 -5.09 -1.41 6.85
CA MET A 134 -5.04 -0.12 6.16
C MET A 134 -4.56 -0.21 4.70
N HIS A 135 -4.15 -1.39 4.24
CA HIS A 135 -3.81 -1.67 2.84
C HIS A 135 -4.92 -2.49 2.17
N PHE A 136 -4.63 -3.71 1.70
CA PHE A 136 -5.52 -4.51 0.87
C PHE A 136 -6.47 -5.44 1.64
N SER A 137 -6.37 -5.54 2.99
CA SER A 137 -7.30 -6.38 3.75
C SER A 137 -8.78 -6.03 3.54
N PRO A 138 -9.20 -4.75 3.39
CA PRO A 138 -10.60 -4.39 3.17
C PRO A 138 -11.15 -4.79 1.79
N ILE A 139 -10.30 -5.03 0.77
CA ILE A 139 -10.71 -5.38 -0.60
C ILE A 139 -11.61 -6.62 -0.63
N LYS A 140 -11.43 -7.56 0.28
CA LYS A 140 -12.26 -8.77 0.41
C LYS A 140 -13.76 -8.48 0.67
N TRP A 141 -14.08 -7.27 1.07
CA TRP A 141 -15.47 -6.84 1.35
C TRP A 141 -16.08 -6.02 0.22
N LEU A 142 -15.33 -5.74 -0.86
CA LEU A 142 -15.87 -5.03 -2.00
C LEU A 142 -16.96 -5.84 -2.69
N ALA A 143 -18.04 -5.16 -3.06
CA ALA A 143 -19.05 -5.74 -3.92
C ALA A 143 -18.53 -5.79 -5.37
N ILE A 144 -19.05 -6.75 -6.15
CA ILE A 144 -18.75 -6.81 -7.58
C ILE A 144 -19.24 -5.52 -8.26
N GLY A 145 -18.38 -4.85 -9.02
CA GLY A 145 -18.66 -3.57 -9.67
C GLY A 145 -18.32 -2.33 -8.84
N SER A 146 -17.70 -2.49 -7.67
CA SER A 146 -17.14 -1.34 -6.93
C SER A 146 -16.01 -0.70 -7.73
N SER A 147 -15.95 0.65 -7.70
CA SER A 147 -14.87 1.41 -8.31
C SER A 147 -13.56 1.28 -7.49
N VAL A 148 -12.45 1.26 -8.20
CA VAL A 148 -11.09 1.27 -7.67
C VAL A 148 -10.28 2.29 -8.45
#